data_fadf759bef3886c043f39482998555e4
#
_entry.id   fadf759bef3886c043f39482998555e4
#
_cell.length_a   1.000
_cell.length_b   1.000
_cell.length_c   1.000
_cell.angle_alpha   90.00
_cell.angle_beta   90.00
_cell.angle_gamma   90.00
#
_symmetry.space_group_name_H-M   'P 1'
#
loop_
_entity.id
_entity.type
_entity.pdbx_description
1 polymer ?
#
loop_
_entity_poly.entity_id
_entity_poly.type
_entity_poly.pdbx_seq_one_letter_code
_entity_poly.pdbx_strand_id
1 'polypeptide(L)'
;PIVDILIECSDIGATKQRLVEAGYLLMSEKGSRCSLNKGYTEAGFAERVFHVHLRNFGDADEIFFRDFLRANADIAGRYEALKLELCKRFEFDRDAYTAAKSEFVLKFTRIAKENQK
;
A
#
# COMPACT_ATOMS: atom_id res chain seq x y z
N PRO A 1 15.13 5.96 -4.45
CA PRO A 1 14.21 5.23 -3.56
C PRO A 1 12.78 5.80 -3.62
N ILE A 2 11.82 4.92 -3.45
CA ILE A 2 10.40 5.27 -3.41
C ILE A 2 9.94 5.27 -1.96
N VAL A 3 9.28 6.36 -1.57
CA VAL A 3 8.67 6.46 -0.24
C VAL A 3 7.16 6.36 -0.40
N ASP A 4 6.57 5.33 0.20
CA ASP A 4 5.12 5.13 0.19
C ASP A 4 4.54 5.67 1.50
N ILE A 5 3.53 6.53 1.37
CA ILE A 5 2.90 7.20 2.51
C ILE A 5 1.40 6.93 2.42
N LEU A 6 0.82 6.45 3.53
CA LEU A 6 -0.62 6.28 3.64
C LEU A 6 -1.16 7.29 4.65
N ILE A 7 -2.14 8.09 4.23
CA ILE A 7 -2.73 9.14 5.07
C ILE A 7 -4.23 8.86 5.22
N GLU A 8 -4.69 8.74 6.46
CA GLU A 8 -6.11 8.69 6.77
C GLU A 8 -6.62 10.12 6.91
N CYS A 9 -7.69 10.45 6.21
CA CYS A 9 -8.22 11.79 6.13
C CYS A 9 -9.69 11.85 6.49
N SER A 10 -10.10 12.93 7.15
CA SER A 10 -11.53 13.21 7.34
C SER A 10 -12.14 13.77 6.05
N ASP A 11 -11.36 14.48 5.24
CA ASP A 11 -11.79 15.05 3.97
C ASP A 11 -10.72 14.81 2.91
N ILE A 12 -10.89 13.74 2.15
CA ILE A 12 -9.94 13.35 1.11
C ILE A 12 -9.82 14.43 0.03
N GLY A 13 -10.94 15.06 -0.34
CA GLY A 13 -10.94 16.11 -1.37
C GLY A 13 -10.09 17.30 -0.98
N ALA A 14 -10.21 17.77 0.26
CA ALA A 14 -9.42 18.87 0.75
C ALA A 14 -7.93 18.53 0.83
N THR A 15 -7.60 17.33 1.31
CA THR A 15 -6.21 16.87 1.41
C THR A 15 -5.61 16.70 0.01
N LYS A 16 -6.37 16.12 -0.92
CA LYS A 16 -5.95 15.97 -2.32
C LYS A 16 -5.59 17.33 -2.91
N GLN A 17 -6.44 18.32 -2.71
CA GLN A 17 -6.21 19.66 -3.26
C GLN A 17 -4.92 20.28 -2.73
N ARG A 18 -4.67 20.15 -1.43
CA ARG A 18 -3.44 20.64 -0.81
C ARG A 18 -2.19 19.98 -1.39
N LEU A 19 -2.26 18.69 -1.64
CA LEU A 19 -1.14 17.95 -2.21
C LEU A 19 -0.90 18.36 -3.66
N VAL A 20 -1.95 18.56 -4.46
CA VAL A 20 -1.82 19.03 -5.83
C VAL A 20 -1.17 20.42 -5.85
N GLU A 21 -1.58 21.29 -4.96
CA GLU A 21 -0.97 22.63 -4.83
C GLU A 21 0.50 22.56 -4.43
N ALA A 22 0.89 21.52 -3.69
CA ALA A 22 2.28 21.28 -3.29
C ALA A 22 3.12 20.58 -4.38
N GLY A 23 2.55 20.33 -5.56
CA GLY A 23 3.27 19.76 -6.68
C GLY A 23 3.09 18.25 -6.88
N TYR A 24 2.17 17.62 -6.16
CA TYR A 24 1.85 16.22 -6.38
C TYR A 24 0.94 16.04 -7.58
N LEU A 25 1.13 14.93 -8.31
CA LEU A 25 0.31 14.59 -9.46
C LEU A 25 -0.73 13.53 -9.07
N LEU A 26 -1.99 13.80 -9.41
CA LEU A 26 -3.06 12.83 -9.19
C LEU A 26 -2.90 11.66 -10.15
N MET A 27 -2.75 10.45 -9.63
CA MET A 27 -2.54 9.25 -10.43
C MET A 27 -3.81 8.41 -10.58
N SER A 28 -4.59 8.29 -9.51
CA SER A 28 -5.85 7.56 -9.57
C SER A 28 -6.80 8.07 -8.49
N GLU A 29 -8.10 7.93 -8.77
CA GLU A 29 -9.15 8.31 -7.85
C GLU A 29 -10.31 7.35 -8.05
N LYS A 30 -10.54 6.47 -7.08
CA LYS A 30 -11.63 5.48 -7.12
C LYS A 30 -12.37 5.49 -5.79
N GLY A 31 -13.64 5.88 -5.85
CA GLY A 31 -14.47 5.95 -4.67
C GLY A 31 -13.85 6.85 -3.62
N SER A 32 -13.55 6.29 -2.46
CA SER A 32 -12.95 7.01 -1.34
C SER A 32 -11.45 6.85 -1.22
N ARG A 33 -10.79 6.38 -2.29
CA ARG A 33 -9.34 6.21 -2.32
C ARG A 33 -8.72 7.07 -3.41
N CYS A 34 -7.59 7.68 -3.10
CA CYS A 34 -6.91 8.59 -3.99
C CYS A 34 -5.40 8.36 -3.91
N SER A 35 -4.73 8.34 -5.04
CA SER A 35 -3.28 8.15 -5.10
C SER A 35 -2.62 9.29 -5.85
N LEU A 36 -1.57 9.87 -5.27
CA LEU A 36 -0.81 10.97 -5.84
C LEU A 36 0.68 10.64 -5.80
N ASN A 37 1.42 11.14 -6.77
CA ASN A 37 2.87 10.91 -6.85
C ASN A 37 3.62 12.23 -6.99
N LYS A 38 4.84 12.25 -6.49
CA LYS A 38 5.77 13.36 -6.68
C LYS A 38 7.17 12.82 -6.88
N GLY A 39 7.95 13.45 -7.78
CA GLY A 39 9.32 13.04 -8.07
C GLY A 39 9.52 12.48 -9.45
N TYR A 40 8.47 12.39 -10.27
CA TYR A 40 8.58 12.02 -11.67
C TYR A 40 8.77 13.30 -12.50
N THR A 41 9.82 13.35 -13.32
CA THR A 41 10.14 14.51 -14.14
C THR A 41 10.32 14.09 -15.60
N GLU A 42 10.30 15.04 -16.52
CA GLU A 42 10.53 14.77 -17.94
C GLU A 42 11.93 14.17 -18.18
N ALA A 43 12.90 14.52 -17.34
CA ALA A 43 14.27 14.03 -17.43
C ALA A 43 14.47 12.69 -16.68
N GLY A 44 13.40 12.12 -16.12
CA GLY A 44 13.45 10.88 -15.35
C GLY A 44 12.98 11.07 -13.92
N PHE A 45 13.49 10.23 -13.02
CA PHE A 45 13.09 10.29 -11.61
C PHE A 45 13.95 11.28 -10.85
N ALA A 46 13.33 12.01 -9.92
CA ALA A 46 14.04 12.78 -8.93
C ALA A 46 14.80 11.84 -7.98
N GLU A 47 15.67 12.39 -7.13
CA GLU A 47 16.42 11.62 -6.14
C GLU A 47 15.48 10.82 -5.23
N ARG A 48 14.32 11.41 -4.88
CA ARG A 48 13.28 10.74 -4.10
C ARG A 48 11.97 10.82 -4.83
N VAL A 49 11.23 9.71 -4.82
CA VAL A 49 9.88 9.61 -5.38
C VAL A 49 8.93 9.31 -4.24
N PHE A 50 7.84 10.06 -4.17
CA PHE A 50 6.84 9.91 -3.13
C PHE A 50 5.54 9.42 -3.73
N HIS A 51 4.99 8.34 -3.18
CA HIS A 51 3.65 7.84 -3.49
C HIS A 51 2.78 8.07 -2.26
N VAL A 52 1.74 8.86 -2.41
CA VAL A 52 0.82 9.17 -1.31
C VAL A 52 -0.53 8.53 -1.60
N HIS A 53 -1.03 7.77 -0.63
CA HIS A 53 -2.33 7.10 -0.70
C HIS A 53 -3.26 7.71 0.34
N LEU A 54 -4.35 8.32 -0.12
CA LEU A 54 -5.35 8.93 0.77
C LEU A 54 -6.50 7.98 1.00
N ARG A 55 -6.85 7.78 2.26
CA ARG A 55 -7.91 6.88 2.70
C ARG A 55 -8.81 7.57 3.74
N ASN A 56 -10.05 7.14 3.84
CA ASN A 56 -10.91 7.55 4.96
C ASN A 56 -10.42 6.90 6.25
N PHE A 57 -10.77 7.49 7.39
CA PHE A 57 -10.46 6.86 8.68
C PHE A 57 -11.06 5.46 8.73
N GLY A 58 -10.27 4.49 9.16
CA GLY A 58 -10.66 3.09 9.23
C GLY A 58 -10.41 2.29 7.95
N ASP A 59 -10.03 2.94 6.84
CA ASP A 59 -9.71 2.26 5.58
C ASP A 59 -8.19 2.15 5.40
N ALA A 60 -7.54 1.47 6.35
CA ALA A 60 -6.08 1.33 6.35
C ALA A 60 -5.68 -0.08 6.83
N ASP A 61 -6.25 -1.10 6.19
CA ASP A 61 -5.98 -2.50 6.53
C ASP A 61 -4.50 -2.85 6.39
N GLU A 62 -3.78 -2.18 5.50
CA GLU A 62 -2.34 -2.37 5.32
C GLU A 62 -1.56 -2.09 6.60
N ILE A 63 -2.02 -1.15 7.42
CA ILE A 63 -1.38 -0.82 8.70
C ILE A 63 -1.59 -1.95 9.70
N PHE A 64 -2.79 -2.53 9.77
CA PHE A 64 -3.07 -3.68 10.63
C PHE A 64 -2.19 -4.87 10.25
N PHE A 65 -2.08 -5.15 8.97
CA PHE A 65 -1.26 -6.25 8.47
C PHE A 65 0.23 -6.01 8.77
N ARG A 66 0.72 -4.80 8.51
CA ARG A 66 2.10 -4.43 8.81
C ARG A 66 2.44 -4.62 10.28
N ASP A 67 1.59 -4.08 11.16
CA ASP A 67 1.83 -4.15 12.60
C ASP A 67 1.75 -5.58 13.11
N PHE A 68 0.84 -6.39 12.55
CA PHE A 68 0.75 -7.81 12.86
C PHE A 68 2.03 -8.54 12.49
N LEU A 69 2.59 -8.28 11.32
CA LEU A 69 3.86 -8.90 10.90
C LEU A 69 5.03 -8.49 11.80
N ARG A 70 5.05 -7.22 12.23
CA ARG A 70 6.09 -6.75 13.15
C ARG A 70 6.02 -7.43 14.51
N ALA A 71 4.83 -7.76 14.95
CA ALA A 71 4.61 -8.43 16.24
C ALA A 71 4.74 -9.96 16.15
N ASN A 72 4.72 -10.54 14.96
CA ASN A 72 4.73 -11.97 14.72
C ASN A 72 5.78 -12.34 13.68
N ALA A 73 7.04 -12.44 14.12
CA ALA A 73 8.18 -12.67 13.23
C ALA A 73 8.08 -13.97 12.42
N ASP A 74 7.47 -15.01 13.00
CA ASP A 74 7.26 -16.28 12.32
C ASP A 74 6.30 -16.14 11.13
N ILE A 75 5.22 -15.37 11.30
CA ILE A 75 4.28 -15.09 10.22
C ILE A 75 4.93 -14.20 9.15
N ALA A 76 5.74 -13.21 9.56
CA ALA A 76 6.48 -12.38 8.64
C ALA A 76 7.43 -13.21 7.77
N GLY A 77 8.12 -14.19 8.37
CA GLY A 77 8.98 -15.12 7.64
C GLY A 77 8.21 -15.99 6.66
N ARG A 78 7.03 -16.44 7.04
CA ARG A 78 6.16 -17.22 6.14
C ARG A 78 5.67 -16.38 4.97
N TYR A 79 5.38 -15.11 5.19
CA TYR A 79 4.96 -14.20 4.13
C TYR A 79 6.10 -13.95 3.13
N GLU A 80 7.31 -13.74 3.64
CA GLU A 80 8.48 -13.56 2.79
C GLU A 80 8.74 -14.80 1.93
N ALA A 81 8.71 -15.99 2.54
CA ALA A 81 8.90 -17.25 1.82
C ALA A 81 7.81 -17.46 0.76
N LEU A 82 6.56 -17.12 1.08
CA LEU A 82 5.46 -17.20 0.13
C LEU A 82 5.69 -16.30 -1.08
N LYS A 83 6.10 -15.04 -0.85
CA LYS A 83 6.35 -14.10 -1.93
C LYS A 83 7.46 -14.59 -2.86
N LEU A 84 8.54 -15.15 -2.29
CA LEU A 84 9.63 -15.69 -3.08
C LEU A 84 9.19 -16.89 -3.92
N GLU A 85 8.40 -17.79 -3.35
CA GLU A 85 7.85 -18.94 -4.07
C GLU A 85 6.93 -18.50 -5.21
N LEU A 86 6.01 -17.56 -4.92
CA LEU A 86 5.07 -17.06 -5.92
C LEU A 86 5.77 -16.28 -7.02
N CYS A 87 6.83 -15.57 -6.69
CA CYS A 87 7.64 -14.84 -7.67
C CYS A 87 8.26 -15.78 -8.70
N LYS A 88 8.70 -16.96 -8.27
CA LYS A 88 9.24 -17.99 -9.17
C LYS A 88 8.12 -18.68 -9.96
N ARG A 89 7.05 -19.02 -9.29
CA ARG A 89 5.92 -19.78 -9.88
C ARG A 89 5.17 -18.96 -10.92
N PHE A 90 4.97 -17.67 -10.67
CA PHE A 90 4.20 -16.77 -11.53
C PHE A 90 5.06 -15.64 -12.09
N GLU A 91 6.28 -15.97 -12.51
CA GLU A 91 7.24 -14.99 -13.02
C GLU A 91 6.67 -14.12 -14.15
N PHE A 92 5.81 -14.69 -14.99
CA PHE A 92 5.22 -14.00 -16.12
C PHE A 92 3.71 -13.80 -15.99
N ASP A 93 3.15 -14.03 -14.80
CA ASP A 93 1.71 -13.87 -14.54
C ASP A 93 1.49 -13.06 -13.26
N ARG A 94 1.49 -11.75 -13.42
CA ARG A 94 1.36 -10.83 -12.31
C ARG A 94 -0.01 -10.93 -11.62
N ASP A 95 -1.07 -11.20 -12.38
CA ASP A 95 -2.41 -11.31 -11.82
C ASP A 95 -2.55 -12.54 -10.92
N ALA A 96 -1.99 -13.67 -11.35
CA ALA A 96 -1.98 -14.89 -10.54
C ALA A 96 -1.11 -14.71 -9.28
N TYR A 97 0.02 -14.03 -9.40
CA TYR A 97 0.88 -13.70 -8.25
C TYR A 97 0.11 -12.88 -7.23
N THR A 98 -0.55 -11.81 -7.67
CA THR A 98 -1.31 -10.92 -6.81
C THR A 98 -2.47 -11.64 -6.15
N ALA A 99 -3.22 -12.45 -6.88
CA ALA A 99 -4.35 -13.21 -6.35
C ALA A 99 -3.90 -14.20 -5.26
N ALA A 100 -2.82 -14.93 -5.49
CA ALA A 100 -2.31 -15.90 -4.53
C ALA A 100 -1.76 -15.21 -3.27
N LYS A 101 -1.07 -14.09 -3.43
CA LYS A 101 -0.55 -13.30 -2.31
C LYS A 101 -1.71 -12.71 -1.48
N SER A 102 -2.76 -12.26 -2.14
CA SER A 102 -3.90 -11.61 -1.49
C SER A 102 -4.64 -12.52 -0.52
N GLU A 103 -4.71 -13.82 -0.78
CA GLU A 103 -5.32 -14.77 0.16
C GLU A 103 -4.63 -14.74 1.51
N PHE A 104 -3.29 -14.74 1.51
CA PHE A 104 -2.50 -14.67 2.74
C PHE A 104 -2.71 -13.33 3.45
N VAL A 105 -2.65 -12.23 2.71
CA VAL A 105 -2.81 -10.88 3.25
C VAL A 105 -4.19 -10.71 3.88
N LEU A 106 -5.25 -11.14 3.21
CA LEU A 106 -6.62 -11.02 3.72
C LEU A 106 -6.82 -11.85 4.99
N LYS A 107 -6.30 -13.08 5.01
CA LYS A 107 -6.41 -13.96 6.17
C LYS A 107 -5.79 -13.33 7.42
N PHE A 108 -4.55 -12.88 7.32
CA PHE A 108 -3.84 -12.34 8.48
C PHE A 108 -4.25 -10.91 8.81
N THR A 109 -4.74 -10.14 7.85
CA THR A 109 -5.35 -8.84 8.13
C THR A 109 -6.60 -9.02 9.01
N ARG A 110 -7.43 -10.01 8.68
CA ARG A 110 -8.62 -10.32 9.49
C ARG A 110 -8.23 -10.68 10.92
N ILE A 111 -7.24 -11.58 11.08
CA ILE A 111 -6.74 -11.98 12.39
C ILE A 111 -6.20 -10.78 13.16
N ALA A 112 -5.44 -9.91 12.49
CA ALA A 112 -4.89 -8.70 13.11
C ALA A 112 -5.99 -7.79 13.64
N LYS A 113 -7.05 -7.58 12.85
CA LYS A 113 -8.17 -6.72 13.25
C LYS A 113 -8.96 -7.33 14.42
N GLU A 114 -9.14 -8.63 14.43
CA GLU A 114 -9.80 -9.31 15.54
C GLU A 114 -9.01 -9.18 16.85
N ASN A 115 -7.69 -9.21 16.77
CA ASN A 115 -6.82 -9.08 17.94
C ASN A 115 -6.79 -7.66 18.52
N GLN A 116 -7.26 -6.67 17.77
CA GLN A 116 -7.33 -5.27 18.21
C GLN A 116 -8.62 -4.93 18.97
N LYS A 117 -9.59 -5.83 18.98
CA LYS A 117 -10.87 -5.62 19.67
C LYS A 117 -10.78 -5.86 21.17
#